data_254cf1ae87d2aad4bec6774400a378b5
#
_entry.id   254cf1ae87d2aad4bec6774400a378b5
#
_cell.length_a   1.000
_cell.length_b   1.000
_cell.length_c   1.000
_cell.angle_alpha   90.00
_cell.angle_beta   90.00
_cell.angle_gamma   90.00
#
_symmetry.space_group_name_H-M   'P 1'
#
loop_
_entity.id
_entity.type
_entity.pdbx_description
1 polymer ?
#
loop_
_entity_poly.entity_id
_entity_poly.type
_entity_poly.pdbx_seq_one_letter_code
_entity_poly.pdbx_strand_id
1 'polypeptide(L)'
;MCNIHRINLKFKLALVLIVLINSSIVYATVKNVGVPVVQNFTRNQYNAGTQNWSATQGTNGVMYFGNNQGLLRFDGQYWNLYGVPNGSNVRSVYFSENDQRLYVGAYNDFGYYTNDSAGNVTYVSLLPLVNRAIGDIGDVWKIYEGPWGIVFQAFEGLFFYNNDTVEVVKPRSIFHFSYYINGVLYVFDRENGLMEYRNGYLRKLPGGDFFANIEVWTILPLNNDEVLIGTANKGLFHYNGVDVTPWETPVNQMLKKFQIYSSLE
;
A
#
# COMPACT_ATOMS: atom_id res chain seq x y z
N MET A 1 1.17 51.57 65.58
CA MET A 1 0.71 52.21 64.34
C MET A 1 1.49 51.53 63.17
N CYS A 2 0.82 50.75 62.44
CA CYS A 2 1.44 49.93 61.39
C CYS A 2 1.50 50.74 60.09
N ASN A 3 2.68 51.08 59.60
CA ASN A 3 2.88 51.81 58.34
C ASN A 3 2.68 50.84 57.18
N ILE A 4 1.55 50.92 56.57
CA ILE A 4 1.27 50.19 55.29
C ILE A 4 2.00 50.96 54.19
N HIS A 5 3.16 50.42 53.77
CA HIS A 5 3.90 50.94 52.61
C HIS A 5 2.99 51.02 51.38
N ARG A 6 2.79 52.21 50.84
CA ARG A 6 2.19 52.44 49.56
C ARG A 6 3.06 51.82 48.49
N ILE A 7 2.70 50.60 48.04
CA ILE A 7 3.34 49.97 46.91
C ILE A 7 3.16 50.91 45.71
N ASN A 8 4.28 51.34 45.12
CA ASN A 8 4.32 52.33 44.04
C ASN A 8 3.49 51.82 42.82
N LEU A 9 2.66 52.71 42.25
CA LEU A 9 1.78 52.38 41.13
C LEU A 9 2.54 51.70 39.96
N LYS A 10 3.78 52.12 39.74
CA LYS A 10 4.67 51.49 38.72
C LYS A 10 4.97 50.03 39.03
N PHE A 11 5.12 49.66 40.30
CA PHE A 11 5.37 48.26 40.72
C PHE A 11 4.11 47.41 40.54
N LYS A 12 2.91 47.97 40.84
CA LYS A 12 1.63 47.31 40.56
C LYS A 12 1.41 47.07 39.08
N LEU A 13 1.75 48.07 38.25
CA LEU A 13 1.65 47.97 36.78
C LEU A 13 2.61 46.91 36.22
N ALA A 14 3.86 46.86 36.72
CA ALA A 14 4.82 45.86 36.34
C ALA A 14 4.39 44.44 36.72
N LEU A 15 3.78 44.25 37.89
CA LEU A 15 3.25 42.97 38.35
C LEU A 15 2.09 42.48 37.48
N VAL A 16 1.18 43.39 37.11
CA VAL A 16 0.08 43.07 36.17
C VAL A 16 0.58 42.73 34.80
N LEU A 17 1.61 43.43 34.32
CA LEU A 17 2.23 43.13 33.01
C LEU A 17 2.90 41.76 33.02
N ILE A 18 3.61 41.39 34.09
CA ILE A 18 4.24 40.07 34.25
C ILE A 18 3.19 38.97 34.30
N VAL A 19 2.04 39.18 34.96
CA VAL A 19 0.94 38.22 34.99
C VAL A 19 0.31 38.04 33.59
N LEU A 20 0.18 39.12 32.84
CA LEU A 20 -0.37 39.10 31.48
C LEU A 20 0.60 38.42 30.47
N ILE A 21 1.91 38.58 30.67
CA ILE A 21 2.93 37.95 29.80
C ILE A 21 3.05 36.44 30.10
N ASN A 22 2.79 36.02 31.37
CA ASN A 22 2.79 34.62 31.76
C ASN A 22 1.44 33.93 31.58
N SER A 23 0.43 34.55 30.99
CA SER A 23 -0.73 33.84 30.48
C SER A 23 -0.29 33.02 29.27
N SER A 24 0.38 31.90 29.53
CA SER A 24 0.65 30.85 28.56
C SER A 24 -0.69 30.52 27.91
N ILE A 25 -0.82 30.78 26.62
CA ILE A 25 -1.95 30.30 25.83
C ILE A 25 -1.84 28.77 25.88
N VAL A 26 -2.54 28.17 26.81
CA VAL A 26 -2.70 26.70 26.83
C VAL A 26 -3.60 26.37 25.64
N TYR A 27 -2.99 26.03 24.54
CA TYR A 27 -3.71 25.39 23.46
C TYR A 27 -4.13 24.02 23.99
N ALA A 28 -5.38 23.92 24.41
CA ALA A 28 -6.00 22.62 24.57
C ALA A 28 -6.11 22.00 23.17
N THR A 29 -5.16 21.14 22.82
CA THR A 29 -5.28 20.29 21.63
C THR A 29 -6.39 19.29 21.92
N VAL A 30 -7.62 19.63 21.55
CA VAL A 30 -8.68 18.64 21.45
C VAL A 30 -8.19 17.65 20.38
N LYS A 31 -7.94 16.42 20.78
CA LYS A 31 -7.74 15.34 19.81
C LYS A 31 -9.03 15.23 19.01
N ASN A 32 -9.03 15.73 17.78
CA ASN A 32 -10.13 15.56 16.82
C ASN A 32 -10.28 14.11 16.31
N VAL A 33 -9.54 13.19 16.91
CA VAL A 33 -9.61 11.77 16.58
C VAL A 33 -10.45 11.11 17.65
N GLY A 34 -11.74 10.95 17.36
CA GLY A 34 -12.61 10.05 18.13
C GLY A 34 -12.12 8.60 18.00
N VAL A 35 -12.55 7.74 18.91
CA VAL A 35 -12.35 6.30 18.74
C VAL A 35 -13.19 5.88 17.52
N PRO A 36 -12.58 5.32 16.46
CA PRO A 36 -13.35 4.88 15.30
C PRO A 36 -14.36 3.83 15.72
N VAL A 37 -15.57 3.90 15.18
CA VAL A 37 -16.56 2.83 15.35
C VAL A 37 -16.05 1.61 14.60
N VAL A 38 -15.71 0.55 15.33
CA VAL A 38 -15.22 -0.70 14.75
C VAL A 38 -16.38 -1.69 14.72
N GLN A 39 -16.70 -2.19 13.54
CA GLN A 39 -17.64 -3.28 13.33
C GLN A 39 -16.90 -4.51 12.84
N ASN A 40 -16.98 -5.59 13.60
CA ASN A 40 -16.43 -6.88 13.21
C ASN A 40 -17.49 -7.74 12.53
N PHE A 41 -17.19 -8.23 11.33
CA PHE A 41 -18.04 -9.15 10.60
C PHE A 41 -17.51 -10.58 10.76
N THR A 42 -18.38 -11.50 11.12
CA THR A 42 -18.04 -12.91 11.24
C THR A 42 -18.13 -13.61 9.87
N ARG A 43 -17.45 -14.74 9.72
CA ARG A 43 -17.52 -15.56 8.51
C ARG A 43 -18.95 -15.91 8.10
N ASN A 44 -19.83 -16.17 9.07
CA ASN A 44 -21.22 -16.49 8.79
C ASN A 44 -22.02 -15.32 8.21
N GLN A 45 -21.57 -14.08 8.44
CA GLN A 45 -22.23 -12.90 7.89
C GLN A 45 -21.79 -12.62 6.44
N TYR A 46 -20.51 -12.79 6.11
CA TYR A 46 -20.01 -12.55 4.75
C TYR A 46 -19.92 -13.82 3.88
N ASN A 47 -20.08 -14.99 4.45
CA ASN A 47 -20.18 -16.29 3.78
C ASN A 47 -19.08 -16.56 2.73
N ALA A 48 -17.82 -16.31 3.09
CA ALA A 48 -16.65 -16.51 2.24
C ALA A 48 -15.47 -17.07 3.02
N GLY A 49 -14.29 -17.20 2.39
CA GLY A 49 -13.06 -17.65 3.05
C GLY A 49 -12.66 -16.71 4.19
N THR A 50 -11.99 -17.23 5.20
CA THR A 50 -11.59 -16.45 6.39
C THR A 50 -10.47 -15.47 6.11
N GLN A 51 -9.71 -15.64 5.04
CA GLN A 51 -8.56 -14.82 4.72
C GLN A 51 -8.86 -13.86 3.59
N ASN A 52 -8.71 -12.57 3.88
CA ASN A 52 -8.69 -11.48 2.92
C ASN A 52 -7.25 -10.99 2.76
N TRP A 53 -6.80 -10.82 1.52
CA TRP A 53 -5.42 -10.50 1.17
C TRP A 53 -5.21 -9.03 0.85
N SER A 54 -6.21 -8.40 0.29
CA SER A 54 -6.20 -7.01 -0.11
C SER A 54 -7.59 -6.41 -0.02
N ALA A 55 -7.68 -5.08 0.02
CA ALA A 55 -8.93 -4.36 -0.01
C ALA A 55 -8.78 -3.10 -0.87
N THR A 56 -9.86 -2.71 -1.52
CA THR A 56 -9.98 -1.43 -2.23
C THR A 56 -11.40 -0.90 -2.10
N GLN A 57 -11.55 0.40 -2.20
CA GLN A 57 -12.85 1.06 -2.20
C GLN A 57 -13.18 1.52 -3.62
N GLY A 58 -14.36 1.17 -4.09
CA GLY A 58 -14.91 1.69 -5.33
C GLY A 58 -15.79 2.91 -5.12
N THR A 59 -16.48 3.32 -6.17
CA THR A 59 -17.45 4.41 -6.11
C THR A 59 -18.57 4.13 -5.12
N ASN A 60 -19.14 5.20 -4.54
CA ASN A 60 -20.25 5.14 -3.58
C ASN A 60 -19.95 4.34 -2.29
N GLY A 61 -18.68 4.22 -1.91
CA GLY A 61 -18.28 3.57 -0.67
C GLY A 61 -18.32 2.05 -0.68
N VAL A 62 -18.55 1.43 -1.84
CA VAL A 62 -18.52 -0.04 -1.98
C VAL A 62 -17.09 -0.54 -1.73
N MET A 63 -16.95 -1.54 -0.85
CA MET A 63 -15.68 -2.17 -0.53
C MET A 63 -15.53 -3.50 -1.27
N TYR A 64 -14.33 -3.74 -1.74
CA TYR A 64 -13.94 -4.98 -2.40
C TYR A 64 -12.74 -5.60 -1.70
N PHE A 65 -12.76 -6.93 -1.57
CA PHE A 65 -11.69 -7.68 -0.89
C PHE A 65 -11.26 -8.85 -1.75
N GLY A 66 -9.95 -9.01 -1.89
CA GLY A 66 -9.37 -10.24 -2.42
C GLY A 66 -9.45 -11.33 -1.36
N ASN A 67 -10.24 -12.36 -1.62
CA ASN A 67 -10.53 -13.44 -0.67
C ASN A 67 -10.08 -14.80 -1.20
N ASN A 68 -9.84 -15.75 -0.30
CA ASN A 68 -9.47 -17.13 -0.67
C ASN A 68 -10.50 -17.84 -1.57
N GLN A 69 -11.74 -17.36 -1.62
CA GLN A 69 -12.79 -17.95 -2.45
C GLN A 69 -13.19 -17.08 -3.66
N GLY A 70 -12.47 -15.99 -3.90
CA GLY A 70 -12.75 -15.09 -5.02
C GLY A 70 -12.77 -13.63 -4.60
N LEU A 71 -13.55 -12.82 -5.30
CA LEU A 71 -13.79 -11.41 -5.01
C LEU A 71 -14.97 -11.26 -4.04
N LEU A 72 -14.73 -10.70 -2.87
CA LEU A 72 -15.78 -10.40 -1.91
C LEU A 72 -16.14 -8.90 -1.99
N ARG A 73 -17.42 -8.59 -2.16
CA ARG A 73 -17.96 -7.22 -2.26
C ARG A 73 -18.87 -6.91 -1.08
N PHE A 74 -18.75 -5.70 -0.53
CA PHE A 74 -19.62 -5.18 0.52
C PHE A 74 -20.11 -3.77 0.18
N ASP A 75 -21.42 -3.57 0.14
CA ASP A 75 -22.03 -2.29 -0.21
C ASP A 75 -22.55 -1.48 1.00
N GLY A 76 -22.11 -1.87 2.19
CA GLY A 76 -22.57 -1.29 3.47
C GLY A 76 -23.68 -2.09 4.12
N GLN A 77 -24.37 -2.95 3.38
CA GLN A 77 -25.48 -3.78 3.88
C GLN A 77 -25.33 -5.25 3.51
N TYR A 78 -24.99 -5.55 2.26
CA TYR A 78 -24.94 -6.91 1.73
C TYR A 78 -23.55 -7.32 1.33
N TRP A 79 -23.24 -8.59 1.58
CA TRP A 79 -22.03 -9.26 1.14
C TRP A 79 -22.31 -10.13 -0.07
N ASN A 80 -21.48 -10.01 -1.10
CA ASN A 80 -21.57 -10.83 -2.31
C ASN A 80 -20.20 -11.41 -2.64
N LEU A 81 -20.15 -12.69 -2.95
CA LEU A 81 -18.94 -13.37 -3.39
C LEU A 81 -19.04 -13.69 -4.88
N TYR A 82 -18.01 -13.26 -5.63
CA TYR A 82 -17.86 -13.51 -7.06
C TYR A 82 -16.62 -14.39 -7.27
N GLY A 83 -16.80 -15.54 -7.91
CA GLY A 83 -15.70 -16.42 -8.27
C GLY A 83 -14.99 -15.96 -9.54
N VAL A 84 -13.70 -16.24 -9.63
CA VAL A 84 -12.97 -16.22 -10.92
C VAL A 84 -13.21 -17.55 -11.65
N PRO A 85 -13.18 -17.57 -13.01
CA PRO A 85 -13.56 -18.75 -13.78
C PRO A 85 -12.77 -20.02 -13.46
N ASN A 86 -11.51 -19.90 -13.09
CA ASN A 86 -10.67 -21.03 -12.69
C ASN A 86 -10.85 -21.48 -11.23
N GLY A 87 -11.79 -20.85 -10.50
CA GLY A 87 -12.10 -21.20 -9.11
C GLY A 87 -11.00 -20.87 -8.09
N SER A 88 -10.00 -20.09 -8.47
CA SER A 88 -8.87 -19.76 -7.60
C SER A 88 -9.17 -18.63 -6.61
N ASN A 89 -8.24 -18.46 -5.66
CA ASN A 89 -8.25 -17.32 -4.75
C ASN A 89 -7.97 -15.99 -5.50
N VAL A 90 -8.40 -14.89 -4.89
CA VAL A 90 -8.02 -13.52 -5.30
C VAL A 90 -7.04 -12.96 -4.29
N ARG A 91 -5.85 -12.56 -4.75
CA ARG A 91 -4.78 -12.00 -3.92
C ARG A 91 -4.76 -10.47 -3.90
N SER A 92 -5.04 -9.87 -5.04
CA SER A 92 -5.00 -8.40 -5.17
C SER A 92 -6.27 -7.87 -5.83
N VAL A 93 -6.68 -6.69 -5.36
CA VAL A 93 -7.80 -5.93 -5.93
C VAL A 93 -7.40 -4.47 -6.05
N TYR A 94 -7.81 -3.83 -7.14
CA TYR A 94 -7.57 -2.43 -7.39
C TYR A 94 -8.75 -1.84 -8.17
N PHE A 95 -9.37 -0.79 -7.64
CA PHE A 95 -10.40 -0.05 -8.35
C PHE A 95 -9.78 1.14 -9.06
N SER A 96 -9.89 1.19 -10.38
CA SER A 96 -9.46 2.33 -11.18
C SER A 96 -10.58 3.34 -11.31
N GLU A 97 -10.32 4.56 -10.84
CA GLU A 97 -11.24 5.68 -11.02
C GLU A 97 -11.24 6.19 -12.48
N ASN A 98 -10.16 5.95 -13.23
CA ASN A 98 -10.02 6.43 -14.60
C ASN A 98 -10.95 5.70 -15.57
N ASP A 99 -11.06 4.40 -15.48
CA ASP A 99 -11.91 3.60 -16.37
C ASP A 99 -13.08 2.90 -15.66
N GLN A 100 -13.25 3.14 -14.35
CA GLN A 100 -14.33 2.61 -13.51
C GLN A 100 -14.40 1.08 -13.49
N ARG A 101 -13.23 0.42 -13.61
CA ARG A 101 -13.10 -1.04 -13.57
C ARG A 101 -12.49 -1.49 -12.24
N LEU A 102 -12.94 -2.65 -11.79
CA LEU A 102 -12.33 -3.35 -10.66
C LEU A 102 -11.36 -4.40 -11.17
N TYR A 103 -10.08 -4.12 -11.10
CA TYR A 103 -9.00 -5.03 -11.47
C TYR A 103 -8.73 -6.05 -10.35
N VAL A 104 -8.43 -7.28 -10.77
CA VAL A 104 -8.29 -8.43 -9.86
C VAL A 104 -7.10 -9.27 -10.29
N GLY A 105 -6.25 -9.60 -9.32
CA GLY A 105 -5.17 -10.56 -9.45
C GLY A 105 -5.47 -11.83 -8.66
N ALA A 106 -5.43 -12.96 -9.33
CA ALA A 106 -5.76 -14.27 -8.80
C ALA A 106 -4.58 -15.24 -8.96
N TYR A 107 -4.75 -16.49 -8.57
CA TYR A 107 -3.78 -17.53 -8.90
C TYR A 107 -3.95 -17.94 -10.37
N ASN A 108 -2.88 -17.83 -11.13
CA ASN A 108 -2.85 -18.16 -12.55
C ASN A 108 -3.90 -17.45 -13.40
N ASP A 109 -4.36 -16.27 -12.97
CA ASP A 109 -5.25 -15.42 -13.75
C ASP A 109 -5.20 -13.98 -13.25
N PHE A 110 -5.48 -13.04 -14.13
CA PHE A 110 -5.70 -11.64 -13.81
C PHE A 110 -6.64 -11.02 -14.84
N GLY A 111 -7.35 -9.99 -14.41
CA GLY A 111 -8.34 -9.34 -15.27
C GLY A 111 -9.13 -8.29 -14.51
N TYR A 112 -10.35 -8.08 -14.92
CA TYR A 112 -11.23 -7.11 -14.30
C TYR A 112 -12.69 -7.58 -14.29
N TYR A 113 -13.45 -7.06 -13.33
CA TYR A 113 -14.89 -7.17 -13.31
C TYR A 113 -15.52 -5.95 -13.97
N THR A 114 -16.58 -6.21 -14.73
CA THR A 114 -17.41 -5.21 -15.39
C THR A 114 -18.87 -5.66 -15.34
N ASN A 115 -19.79 -4.79 -15.76
CA ASN A 115 -21.18 -5.18 -15.92
C ASN A 115 -21.45 -5.50 -17.39
N ASP A 116 -22.18 -6.58 -17.64
CA ASP A 116 -22.70 -6.88 -18.98
C ASP A 116 -23.86 -5.93 -19.33
N SER A 117 -24.39 -6.06 -20.56
CA SER A 117 -25.52 -5.25 -21.06
C SER A 117 -26.81 -5.42 -20.24
N ALA A 118 -26.95 -6.49 -19.48
CA ALA A 118 -28.06 -6.76 -18.56
C ALA A 118 -27.78 -6.29 -17.12
N GLY A 119 -26.60 -5.72 -16.86
CA GLY A 119 -26.17 -5.25 -15.55
C GLY A 119 -25.59 -6.35 -14.64
N ASN A 120 -25.37 -7.57 -15.15
CA ASN A 120 -24.74 -8.62 -14.35
C ASN A 120 -23.24 -8.41 -14.25
N VAL A 121 -22.68 -8.68 -13.06
CA VAL A 121 -21.25 -8.63 -12.83
C VAL A 121 -20.55 -9.77 -13.56
N THR A 122 -19.63 -9.44 -14.45
CA THR A 122 -18.92 -10.39 -15.31
C THR A 122 -17.43 -10.19 -15.19
N TYR A 123 -16.67 -11.29 -15.13
CA TYR A 123 -15.21 -11.27 -15.11
C TYR A 123 -14.65 -11.39 -16.54
N VAL A 124 -13.69 -10.54 -16.86
CA VAL A 124 -12.93 -10.56 -18.11
C VAL A 124 -11.49 -10.91 -17.80
N SER A 125 -11.05 -12.10 -18.18
CA SER A 125 -9.65 -12.51 -18.04
C SER A 125 -8.79 -11.81 -19.08
N LEU A 126 -7.64 -11.28 -18.65
CA LEU A 126 -6.61 -10.69 -19.52
C LEU A 126 -5.49 -11.70 -19.83
N LEU A 127 -5.46 -12.85 -19.16
CA LEU A 127 -4.47 -13.90 -19.40
C LEU A 127 -4.40 -14.38 -20.86
N PRO A 128 -5.51 -14.47 -21.64
CA PRO A 128 -5.46 -14.83 -23.06
C PRO A 128 -4.67 -13.85 -23.93
N LEU A 129 -4.45 -12.62 -23.47
CA LEU A 129 -3.62 -11.62 -24.18
C LEU A 129 -2.12 -11.85 -23.96
N VAL A 130 -1.76 -12.67 -23.00
CA VAL A 130 -0.36 -13.02 -22.70
C VAL A 130 0.09 -14.12 -23.64
N ASN A 131 1.33 -14.02 -24.12
CA ASN A 131 1.92 -15.10 -24.92
C ASN A 131 1.97 -16.41 -24.12
N ARG A 132 1.39 -17.48 -24.65
CA ARG A 132 1.28 -18.81 -24.01
C ARG A 132 2.62 -19.43 -23.60
N ALA A 133 3.75 -18.97 -24.17
CA ALA A 133 5.08 -19.43 -23.80
C ALA A 133 5.53 -18.98 -22.39
N ILE A 134 4.71 -18.19 -21.68
CA ILE A 134 5.08 -17.72 -20.34
C ILE A 134 4.95 -18.82 -19.27
N GLY A 135 4.08 -19.82 -19.50
CA GLY A 135 3.78 -20.88 -18.52
C GLY A 135 2.86 -20.40 -17.40
N ASP A 136 3.05 -20.99 -16.24
CA ASP A 136 2.33 -20.69 -15.01
C ASP A 136 2.82 -19.37 -14.41
N ILE A 137 1.91 -18.44 -14.08
CA ILE A 137 2.27 -17.12 -13.56
C ILE A 137 2.13 -17.03 -12.03
N GLY A 138 1.57 -18.07 -11.40
CA GLY A 138 1.37 -18.11 -9.95
C GLY A 138 0.36 -17.08 -9.42
N ASP A 139 0.53 -16.70 -8.17
CA ASP A 139 -0.30 -15.68 -7.52
C ASP A 139 0.06 -14.26 -8.01
N VAL A 140 -0.95 -13.47 -8.36
CA VAL A 140 -0.81 -12.04 -8.68
C VAL A 140 -1.00 -11.20 -7.43
N TRP A 141 0.09 -10.73 -6.85
CA TRP A 141 0.13 -10.16 -5.50
C TRP A 141 -0.20 -8.68 -5.41
N LYS A 142 0.10 -7.90 -6.47
CA LYS A 142 -0.05 -6.46 -6.47
C LYS A 142 -0.64 -5.98 -7.79
N ILE A 143 -1.40 -4.89 -7.72
CA ILE A 143 -1.94 -4.19 -8.88
C ILE A 143 -1.70 -2.70 -8.67
N TYR A 144 -1.23 -2.01 -9.70
CA TYR A 144 -1.01 -0.57 -9.70
C TYR A 144 -1.54 0.05 -10.99
N GLU A 145 -1.95 1.29 -10.91
CA GLU A 145 -2.22 2.13 -12.07
C GLU A 145 -1.14 3.20 -12.19
N GLY A 146 -0.60 3.37 -13.38
CA GLY A 146 0.45 4.33 -13.66
C GLY A 146 0.39 4.82 -15.10
N PRO A 147 1.41 5.58 -15.55
CA PRO A 147 1.43 6.13 -16.91
C PRO A 147 1.50 5.05 -18.01
N TRP A 148 1.78 3.81 -17.65
CA TRP A 148 1.82 2.64 -18.52
C TRP A 148 0.50 1.85 -18.55
N GLY A 149 -0.56 2.35 -17.92
CA GLY A 149 -1.83 1.64 -17.70
C GLY A 149 -1.82 0.85 -16.38
N ILE A 150 -2.44 -0.31 -16.38
CA ILE A 150 -2.52 -1.19 -15.20
C ILE A 150 -1.37 -2.19 -15.23
N VAL A 151 -0.67 -2.37 -14.12
CA VAL A 151 0.34 -3.41 -13.98
C VAL A 151 -0.08 -4.41 -12.92
N PHE A 152 -0.02 -5.69 -13.28
CA PHE A 152 -0.21 -6.82 -12.39
C PHE A 152 1.15 -7.44 -12.08
N GLN A 153 1.45 -7.61 -10.81
CA GLN A 153 2.72 -8.18 -10.36
C GLN A 153 2.51 -9.58 -9.81
N ALA A 154 3.15 -10.54 -10.45
CA ALA A 154 3.39 -11.88 -9.95
C ALA A 154 4.90 -12.10 -9.70
N PHE A 155 5.27 -13.24 -9.11
CA PHE A 155 6.68 -13.56 -8.92
C PHE A 155 7.38 -13.89 -10.26
N GLU A 156 6.60 -14.36 -11.23
CA GLU A 156 7.09 -14.76 -12.56
C GLU A 156 7.11 -13.61 -13.58
N GLY A 157 6.56 -12.43 -13.24
CA GLY A 157 6.52 -11.30 -14.16
C GLY A 157 5.74 -10.09 -13.68
N LEU A 158 5.95 -9.00 -14.41
CA LEU A 158 5.09 -7.81 -14.43
C LEU A 158 4.32 -7.82 -15.74
N PHE A 159 2.99 -7.67 -15.65
CA PHE A 159 2.08 -7.71 -16.79
C PHE A 159 1.44 -6.34 -16.93
N PHE A 160 1.84 -5.59 -17.93
CA PHE A 160 1.38 -4.22 -18.20
C PHE A 160 0.21 -4.27 -19.19
N TYR A 161 -0.98 -4.00 -18.70
CA TYR A 161 -2.19 -3.93 -19.52
C TYR A 161 -2.47 -2.49 -19.93
N ASN A 162 -2.49 -2.25 -21.23
CA ASN A 162 -2.84 -0.97 -21.82
C ASN A 162 -3.43 -1.18 -23.23
N ASN A 163 -4.51 -0.48 -23.57
CA ASN A 163 -5.13 -0.52 -24.90
C ASN A 163 -5.35 -1.95 -25.43
N ASP A 164 -5.98 -2.80 -24.61
CA ASP A 164 -6.31 -4.19 -24.93
C ASP A 164 -5.09 -5.07 -25.30
N THR A 165 -3.92 -4.68 -24.85
CA THR A 165 -2.67 -5.45 -24.98
C THR A 165 -2.03 -5.68 -23.62
N VAL A 166 -1.27 -6.78 -23.51
CA VAL A 166 -0.47 -7.08 -22.32
C VAL A 166 1.00 -7.23 -22.71
N GLU A 167 1.83 -6.30 -22.22
CA GLU A 167 3.27 -6.41 -22.30
C GLU A 167 3.80 -7.12 -21.04
N VAL A 168 4.81 -7.98 -21.21
CA VAL A 168 5.35 -8.79 -20.12
C VAL A 168 6.82 -8.48 -19.90
N VAL A 169 7.15 -8.14 -18.66
CA VAL A 169 8.54 -7.96 -18.20
C VAL A 169 8.87 -9.08 -17.23
N LYS A 170 9.82 -9.95 -17.66
CA LYS A 170 10.26 -11.10 -16.85
C LYS A 170 11.36 -10.70 -15.87
N PRO A 171 11.43 -11.35 -14.69
CA PRO A 171 12.57 -11.20 -13.78
C PRO A 171 13.85 -11.79 -14.41
N ARG A 172 14.98 -11.37 -13.89
CA ARG A 172 16.26 -12.05 -14.17
C ARG A 172 16.44 -13.29 -13.31
N SER A 173 15.90 -13.26 -12.08
CA SER A 173 15.82 -14.43 -11.20
C SER A 173 14.37 -14.73 -10.85
N ILE A 174 13.82 -14.09 -9.83
CA ILE A 174 12.41 -14.14 -9.44
C ILE A 174 12.05 -12.82 -8.77
N PHE A 175 10.91 -12.25 -9.10
CA PHE A 175 10.44 -11.08 -8.39
C PHE A 175 9.94 -11.47 -6.99
N HIS A 176 10.12 -10.58 -6.03
CA HIS A 176 9.39 -10.61 -4.78
C HIS A 176 8.23 -9.62 -4.88
N PHE A 177 8.19 -8.55 -4.06
CA PHE A 177 7.16 -7.53 -4.20
C PHE A 177 7.65 -6.33 -5.02
N SER A 178 6.69 -5.59 -5.55
CA SER A 178 6.91 -4.28 -6.17
C SER A 178 6.13 -3.21 -5.39
N TYR A 179 6.50 -1.94 -5.61
CA TYR A 179 5.90 -0.80 -4.94
C TYR A 179 5.88 0.39 -5.90
N TYR A 180 4.71 1.00 -6.09
CA TYR A 180 4.58 2.20 -6.89
C TYR A 180 4.47 3.42 -5.99
N ILE A 181 5.53 4.24 -5.92
CA ILE A 181 5.69 5.34 -4.97
C ILE A 181 6.26 6.53 -5.69
N ASN A 182 5.64 7.71 -5.54
CA ASN A 182 6.09 8.98 -6.14
C ASN A 182 6.41 8.87 -7.65
N GLY A 183 5.59 8.11 -8.39
CA GLY A 183 5.76 7.92 -9.83
C GLY A 183 6.84 6.91 -10.24
N VAL A 184 7.49 6.25 -9.29
CA VAL A 184 8.50 5.21 -9.53
C VAL A 184 7.94 3.84 -9.18
N LEU A 185 8.03 2.90 -10.11
CA LEU A 185 7.74 1.49 -9.85
C LEU A 185 9.04 0.79 -9.42
N TYR A 186 9.19 0.62 -8.11
CA TYR A 186 10.25 -0.18 -7.50
C TYR A 186 9.92 -1.65 -7.62
N VAL A 187 10.90 -2.46 -8.02
CA VAL A 187 10.76 -3.91 -8.20
C VAL A 187 11.91 -4.61 -7.51
N PHE A 188 11.59 -5.55 -6.65
CA PHE A 188 12.61 -6.36 -5.99
C PHE A 188 12.82 -7.69 -6.75
N ASP A 189 14.00 -7.84 -7.34
CA ASP A 189 14.47 -9.11 -7.92
C ASP A 189 15.38 -9.80 -6.90
N ARG A 190 15.09 -11.06 -6.56
CA ARG A 190 15.72 -11.75 -5.44
C ARG A 190 17.25 -11.72 -5.48
N GLU A 191 17.85 -12.03 -6.64
CA GLU A 191 19.31 -12.11 -6.77
C GLU A 191 19.95 -10.78 -7.18
N ASN A 192 19.17 -9.89 -7.79
CA ASN A 192 19.68 -8.62 -8.33
C ASN A 192 19.39 -7.41 -7.44
N GLY A 193 18.59 -7.59 -6.39
CA GLY A 193 18.23 -6.54 -5.43
C GLY A 193 17.14 -5.61 -5.92
N LEU A 194 17.19 -4.35 -5.50
CA LEU A 194 16.17 -3.35 -5.81
C LEU A 194 16.43 -2.73 -7.18
N MET A 195 15.39 -2.74 -7.99
CA MET A 195 15.35 -2.23 -9.36
C MET A 195 14.22 -1.21 -9.50
N GLU A 196 14.23 -0.41 -10.55
CA GLU A 196 13.10 0.38 -10.99
C GLU A 196 12.67 -0.02 -12.40
N TYR A 197 11.37 0.04 -12.66
CA TYR A 197 10.85 0.00 -14.02
C TYR A 197 10.75 1.42 -14.57
N ARG A 198 11.46 1.68 -15.68
CA ARG A 198 11.47 2.98 -16.33
C ARG A 198 11.65 2.82 -17.84
N ASN A 199 10.83 3.54 -18.62
CA ASN A 199 10.90 3.57 -20.09
C ASN A 199 10.89 2.16 -20.75
N GLY A 200 10.06 1.24 -20.24
CA GLY A 200 9.96 -0.12 -20.77
C GLY A 200 10.99 -1.13 -20.23
N TYR A 201 11.89 -0.72 -19.34
CA TYR A 201 12.97 -1.58 -18.87
C TYR A 201 13.11 -1.59 -17.36
N LEU A 202 13.54 -2.75 -16.83
CA LEU A 202 14.04 -2.86 -15.47
C LEU A 202 15.52 -2.48 -15.42
N ARG A 203 15.88 -1.53 -14.61
CA ARG A 203 17.25 -1.15 -14.34
C ARG A 203 17.56 -1.23 -12.85
N LYS A 204 18.79 -1.59 -12.54
CA LYS A 204 19.26 -1.55 -11.15
C LYS A 204 19.28 -0.10 -10.66
N LEU A 205 18.81 0.08 -9.44
CA LEU A 205 19.00 1.34 -8.73
C LEU A 205 20.43 1.45 -8.21
N PRO A 206 21.05 2.65 -8.16
CA PRO A 206 22.29 2.87 -7.42
C PRO A 206 22.15 2.30 -6.00
N GLY A 207 23.12 1.55 -5.50
CA GLY A 207 23.03 0.91 -4.18
C GLY A 207 21.99 -0.20 -4.04
N GLY A 208 21.16 -0.46 -5.06
CA GLY A 208 20.05 -1.43 -5.01
C GLY A 208 20.50 -2.88 -4.84
N ASP A 209 21.73 -3.21 -5.25
CA ASP A 209 22.36 -4.53 -5.07
C ASP A 209 22.59 -4.88 -3.58
N PHE A 210 22.60 -3.89 -2.68
CA PHE A 210 22.58 -4.13 -1.23
C PHE A 210 21.45 -5.07 -0.81
N PHE A 211 20.31 -5.00 -1.48
CA PHE A 211 19.14 -5.82 -1.18
C PHE A 211 19.14 -7.19 -1.87
N ALA A 212 20.20 -7.56 -2.60
CA ALA A 212 20.29 -8.91 -3.18
C ALA A 212 20.22 -9.96 -2.06
N ASN A 213 19.31 -10.92 -2.21
CA ASN A 213 19.00 -11.95 -1.19
C ASN A 213 18.49 -11.40 0.17
N ILE A 214 18.05 -10.15 0.22
CA ILE A 214 17.36 -9.56 1.38
C ILE A 214 15.90 -9.34 1.00
N GLU A 215 14.97 -9.98 1.67
CA GLU A 215 13.54 -9.83 1.40
C GLU A 215 13.07 -8.44 1.83
N VAL A 216 12.62 -7.65 0.85
CA VAL A 216 11.98 -6.33 1.05
C VAL A 216 10.48 -6.54 1.17
N TRP A 217 9.91 -6.19 2.31
CA TRP A 217 8.49 -6.36 2.62
C TRP A 217 7.69 -5.08 2.56
N THR A 218 8.37 -3.94 2.58
CA THR A 218 7.72 -2.64 2.48
C THR A 218 8.64 -1.57 1.93
N ILE A 219 8.07 -0.65 1.19
CA ILE A 219 8.68 0.63 0.82
C ILE A 219 7.64 1.71 1.11
N LEU A 220 8.02 2.75 1.85
CA LEU A 220 7.18 3.90 2.18
C LEU A 220 7.87 5.18 1.74
N PRO A 221 7.14 6.20 1.27
CA PRO A 221 7.72 7.49 0.99
C PRO A 221 8.16 8.17 2.30
N LEU A 222 9.33 8.81 2.30
CA LEU A 222 9.75 9.74 3.35
C LEU A 222 9.56 11.18 2.91
N ASN A 223 9.88 11.44 1.65
CA ASN A 223 9.66 12.70 0.95
C ASN A 223 9.60 12.42 -0.56
N ASN A 224 9.68 13.46 -1.41
CA ASN A 224 9.50 13.30 -2.86
C ASN A 224 10.52 12.37 -3.52
N ASP A 225 11.75 12.29 -3.00
CA ASP A 225 12.87 11.57 -3.63
C ASP A 225 13.44 10.45 -2.77
N GLU A 226 12.99 10.31 -1.52
CA GLU A 226 13.54 9.37 -0.56
C GLU A 226 12.49 8.40 -0.06
N VAL A 227 12.91 7.17 0.21
CA VAL A 227 12.01 6.12 0.70
C VAL A 227 12.60 5.41 1.91
N LEU A 228 11.70 4.94 2.76
CA LEU A 228 11.98 4.03 3.84
C LEU A 228 11.72 2.60 3.38
N ILE A 229 12.73 1.75 3.47
CA ILE A 229 12.67 0.35 3.04
C ILE A 229 12.70 -0.55 4.27
N GLY A 230 11.67 -1.37 4.41
CA GLY A 230 11.57 -2.37 5.47
C GLY A 230 11.85 -3.76 4.94
N THR A 231 12.72 -4.48 5.64
CA THR A 231 13.14 -5.83 5.28
C THR A 231 12.57 -6.86 6.25
N ALA A 232 12.53 -8.12 5.85
CA ALA A 232 12.01 -9.20 6.68
C ALA A 232 12.66 -9.24 8.08
N ASN A 233 14.00 -9.18 8.14
CA ASN A 233 14.75 -9.42 9.37
C ASN A 233 16.05 -8.60 9.51
N LYS A 234 16.27 -7.61 8.63
CA LYS A 234 17.44 -6.72 8.70
C LYS A 234 17.10 -5.34 9.26
N GLY A 235 15.81 -5.07 9.54
CA GLY A 235 15.30 -3.79 10.01
C GLY A 235 14.97 -2.83 8.89
N LEU A 236 15.06 -1.54 9.17
CA LEU A 236 14.69 -0.46 8.27
C LEU A 236 15.93 0.20 7.67
N PHE A 237 15.77 0.64 6.42
CA PHE A 237 16.81 1.35 5.66
C PHE A 237 16.23 2.59 5.03
N HIS A 238 17.03 3.64 5.01
CA HIS A 238 16.79 4.86 4.24
C HIS A 238 17.46 4.75 2.88
N TYR A 239 16.74 5.08 1.83
CA TYR A 239 17.26 5.16 0.48
C TYR A 239 17.01 6.57 -0.10
N ASN A 240 18.06 7.27 -0.47
CA ASN A 240 18.03 8.65 -0.96
C ASN A 240 18.13 8.77 -2.50
N GLY A 241 17.90 7.67 -3.22
CA GLY A 241 18.06 7.59 -4.67
C GLY A 241 19.46 7.16 -5.13
N VAL A 242 20.45 7.13 -4.24
CA VAL A 242 21.85 6.73 -4.51
C VAL A 242 22.36 5.75 -3.46
N ASP A 243 22.23 6.10 -2.20
CA ASP A 243 22.80 5.38 -1.07
C ASP A 243 21.72 4.71 -0.23
N VAL A 244 22.05 3.52 0.28
CA VAL A 244 21.27 2.78 1.27
C VAL A 244 21.96 2.90 2.62
N THR A 245 21.28 3.46 3.60
CA THR A 245 21.81 3.59 4.98
C THR A 245 20.82 3.00 6.00
N PRO A 246 21.29 2.37 7.07
CA PRO A 246 20.42 1.91 8.15
C PRO A 246 19.60 3.08 8.72
N TRP A 247 18.30 2.85 8.91
CA TRP A 247 17.44 3.81 9.60
C TRP A 247 17.38 3.47 11.08
N GLU A 248 18.15 4.21 11.88
CA GLU A 248 18.25 3.94 13.31
C GLU A 248 17.00 4.44 14.07
N THR A 249 16.30 3.50 14.66
CA THR A 249 15.12 3.76 15.50
C THR A 249 15.12 2.84 16.73
N PRO A 250 14.48 3.25 17.86
CA PRO A 250 14.35 2.39 19.03
C PRO A 250 13.67 1.04 18.74
N VAL A 251 12.85 0.96 17.69
CA VAL A 251 12.12 -0.27 17.33
C VAL A 251 12.92 -1.23 16.44
N ASN A 252 14.08 -0.84 15.91
CA ASN A 252 14.86 -1.68 14.99
C ASN A 252 15.24 -3.03 15.58
N GLN A 253 15.57 -3.09 16.86
CA GLN A 253 15.88 -4.37 17.52
C GLN A 253 14.67 -5.32 17.51
N MET A 254 13.48 -4.77 17.73
CA MET A 254 12.24 -5.51 17.64
C MET A 254 11.97 -5.97 16.20
N LEU A 255 12.13 -5.09 15.22
CA LEU A 255 11.90 -5.38 13.81
C LEU A 255 12.91 -6.41 13.23
N LYS A 256 14.14 -6.45 13.75
CA LYS A 256 15.11 -7.50 13.40
C LYS A 256 14.76 -8.87 14.00
N LYS A 257 14.06 -8.88 15.13
CA LYS A 257 13.63 -10.10 15.81
C LYS A 257 12.29 -10.62 15.30
N PHE A 258 11.36 -9.72 15.01
CA PHE A 258 10.03 -10.02 14.54
C PHE A 258 9.90 -9.52 13.10
N GLN A 259 9.50 -10.41 12.20
CA GLN A 259 9.39 -10.12 10.78
C GLN A 259 8.37 -8.98 10.52
N ILE A 260 8.75 -8.02 9.68
CA ILE A 260 7.82 -7.06 9.10
C ILE A 260 6.96 -7.82 8.08
N TYR A 261 5.65 -7.68 8.15
CA TYR A 261 4.72 -8.37 7.26
C TYR A 261 4.03 -7.43 6.26
N SER A 262 3.71 -6.23 6.70
CA SER A 262 3.15 -5.18 5.86
C SER A 262 3.31 -3.82 6.53
N SER A 263 3.13 -2.78 5.76
CA SER A 263 3.06 -1.41 6.25
C SER A 263 1.92 -0.66 5.58
N LEU A 264 1.48 0.40 6.23
CA LEU A 264 0.53 1.36 5.70
C LEU A 264 1.10 2.76 5.96
N GLU A 265 0.89 3.67 5.03
CA GLU A 265 1.20 5.08 5.14
C GLU A 265 0.19 5.81 6.04
#